data_3040019304aa6f9e237ff462483f8a8e
#
_entry.id   3040019304aa6f9e237ff462483f8a8e
#
_cell.length_a   1.000
_cell.length_b   1.000
_cell.length_c   1.000
_cell.angle_alpha   90.00
_cell.angle_beta   90.00
_cell.angle_gamma   90.00
#
_symmetry.space_group_name_H-M   'P 1'
#
loop_
_entity.id
_entity.type
_entity.pdbx_description
1 polymer ?
#
loop_
_entity_poly.entity_id
_entity_poly.type
_entity_poly.pdbx_seq_one_letter_code
_entity_poly.pdbx_strand_id
1 'polypeptide(L)' 'MTANVHPFKPTLVGEDYRFDPDQVLEGAKGQSFTELVIIGTLPNGDRWISGNCNAGEALIMMERAKLEMIGGAE' A
#
# COMPACT_ATOMS: atom_id res chain seq x y z
N MET A 1 8.12 13.04 12.61
CA MET A 1 8.11 12.44 12.47
C MET A 1 8.24 12.06 12.27
N THR A 2 8.27 11.93 12.07
CA THR A 2 8.44 11.27 11.89
C THR A 2 8.26 10.59 12.05
N ALA A 3 8.27 10.36 12.13
CA ALA A 3 8.22 9.49 12.20
C ALA A 3 7.93 8.85 12.19
N ASN A 4 7.89 8.67 12.11
CA ASN A 4 7.76 7.87 12.02
C ASN A 4 7.56 7.42 11.54
N VAL A 5 7.75 7.61 11.11
CA VAL A 5 7.61 7.13 10.47
C VAL A 5 7.95 6.29 10.12
N HIS A 6 8.20 5.83 9.95
CA HIS A 6 8.59 5.05 9.71
C HIS A 6 8.58 4.23 9.32
N PRO A 7 8.77 4.56 9.30
CA PRO A 7 9.31 3.45 8.53
C PRO A 7 8.27 2.42 8.31
N PHE A 8 7.48 2.63 7.38
CA PHE A 8 6.54 1.63 7.06
C PHE A 8 7.22 0.54 6.34
N LYS A 9 7.18 -0.60 6.92
CA LYS A 9 7.75 -1.78 6.33
C LYS A 9 6.65 -2.54 5.65
N PRO A 10 6.98 -3.34 4.63
CA PRO A 10 5.98 -4.21 4.02
C PRO A 10 5.31 -5.13 5.02
N THR A 11 5.91 -5.34 6.15
CA THR A 11 5.33 -6.21 7.16
C THR A 11 4.00 -5.73 7.69
N LEU A 12 3.61 -4.51 7.37
CA LEU A 12 2.30 -4.05 7.76
C LEU A 12 1.18 -4.76 7.03
N VAL A 13 1.53 -5.58 6.06
CA VAL A 13 0.57 -6.34 5.29
C VAL A 13 0.62 -7.80 5.69
N GLY A 14 0.94 -8.10 6.88
CA GLY A 14 1.06 -9.49 7.31
C GLY A 14 -0.24 -10.04 7.82
N GLU A 15 -0.27 -11.34 7.99
CA GLU A 15 -1.48 -12.01 8.45
C GLU A 15 -1.84 -11.65 9.88
N ASP A 16 -0.92 -11.10 10.61
CA ASP A 16 -1.19 -10.69 11.98
C ASP A 16 -1.80 -9.31 12.09
N TYR A 17 -1.94 -8.62 10.98
CA TYR A 17 -2.46 -7.27 10.99
C TYR A 17 -3.90 -7.28 10.53
N ARG A 18 -4.78 -6.75 11.36
CA ARG A 18 -6.22 -6.75 11.12
C ARG A 18 -6.78 -5.36 11.31
N PHE A 19 -6.16 -4.42 10.64
CA PHE A 19 -6.63 -3.05 10.74
C PHE A 19 -7.90 -2.86 9.96
N ASP A 20 -8.76 -2.03 10.51
CA ASP A 20 -9.92 -1.56 9.77
C ASP A 20 -9.42 -0.80 8.55
N PRO A 21 -10.03 -0.99 7.38
CA PRO A 21 -9.59 -0.26 6.17
C PRO A 21 -9.54 1.24 6.36
N ASP A 22 -10.47 1.81 7.10
CA ASP A 22 -10.45 3.25 7.34
C ASP A 22 -9.22 3.66 8.14
N GLN A 23 -8.77 2.83 9.05
CA GLN A 23 -7.55 3.12 9.79
C GLN A 23 -6.34 3.12 8.89
N VAL A 24 -6.31 2.21 7.92
CA VAL A 24 -5.22 2.18 6.96
C VAL A 24 -5.19 3.46 6.13
N LEU A 25 -6.37 3.90 5.68
CA LEU A 25 -6.46 5.12 4.91
C LEU A 25 -6.03 6.34 5.73
N GLU A 26 -6.45 6.38 7.00
CA GLU A 26 -6.05 7.49 7.85
C GLU A 26 -4.54 7.51 8.05
N GLY A 27 -3.94 6.35 8.22
CA GLY A 27 -2.50 6.27 8.39
C GLY A 27 -1.74 6.69 7.15
N ALA A 28 -2.36 6.57 5.98
CA ALA A 28 -1.72 6.97 4.74
C ALA A 28 -1.72 8.48 4.56
N LYS A 29 -2.71 9.15 5.11
CA LYS A 29 -2.79 10.59 4.98
C LYS A 29 -1.59 11.24 5.63
N GLY A 30 -1.07 12.27 5.03
CA GLY A 30 0.03 13.01 5.60
C GLY A 30 1.39 12.42 5.34
N GLN A 31 1.47 11.31 4.63
CA GLN A 31 2.76 10.71 4.31
C GLN A 31 3.46 11.40 3.14
N SER A 32 2.76 12.29 2.46
CA SER A 32 3.34 13.05 1.35
C SER A 32 3.81 12.17 0.22
N PHE A 33 3.00 11.19 -0.15
CA PHE A 33 3.34 10.31 -1.26
C PHE A 33 3.49 11.09 -2.55
N THR A 34 4.47 10.74 -3.35
CA THR A 34 4.59 11.29 -4.69
C THR A 34 3.79 10.44 -5.67
N GLU A 35 3.75 9.13 -5.43
CA GLU A 35 2.93 8.22 -6.20
C GLU A 35 2.15 7.34 -5.24
N LEU A 36 0.89 7.11 -5.57
CA LEU A 36 0.06 6.32 -4.68
C LEU A 36 -0.93 5.53 -5.51
N VAL A 37 -1.05 4.25 -5.20
CA VAL A 37 -2.07 3.38 -5.77
C VAL A 37 -2.78 2.71 -4.62
N ILE A 38 -4.10 2.69 -4.67
CA ILE A 38 -4.91 2.03 -3.66
C ILE A 38 -5.60 0.87 -4.34
N ILE A 39 -5.48 -0.30 -3.76
CA ILE A 39 -6.10 -1.51 -4.26
C ILE A 39 -6.92 -2.10 -3.13
N GLY A 40 -8.18 -2.32 -3.38
CA GLY A 40 -9.04 -2.86 -2.34
C GLY A 40 -10.06 -3.83 -2.91
N THR A 41 -10.75 -4.48 -2.01
CA THR A 41 -11.84 -5.38 -2.37
C THR A 41 -13.11 -4.82 -1.78
N LEU A 42 -14.10 -4.59 -2.63
CA LEU A 42 -15.38 -4.07 -2.20
C LEU A 42 -16.21 -5.17 -1.56
N PRO A 43 -17.27 -4.80 -0.85
CA PRO A 43 -18.10 -5.82 -0.19
C PRO A 43 -18.66 -6.87 -1.13
N ASN A 44 -18.88 -6.51 -2.39
CA ASN A 44 -19.41 -7.46 -3.35
C ASN A 44 -18.33 -8.31 -4.01
N GLY A 45 -17.08 -8.14 -3.58
CA GLY A 45 -15.97 -8.92 -4.11
C GLY A 45 -15.23 -8.28 -5.26
N ASP A 46 -15.69 -7.17 -5.77
CA ASP A 46 -15.03 -6.51 -6.87
C ASP A 46 -13.73 -5.84 -6.42
N ARG A 47 -12.78 -5.75 -7.35
CA ARG A 47 -11.53 -5.05 -7.11
C ARG A 47 -11.71 -3.57 -7.40
N TRP A 48 -11.24 -2.75 -6.49
CA TRP A 48 -11.28 -1.30 -6.64
C TRP A 48 -9.86 -0.80 -6.69
N ILE A 49 -9.50 -0.09 -7.76
CA ILE A 49 -8.13 0.37 -7.96
C ILE A 49 -8.18 1.85 -8.32
N SER A 50 -7.39 2.64 -7.62
CA SER A 50 -7.33 4.07 -7.89
C SER A 50 -5.92 4.55 -7.62
N GLY A 51 -5.47 5.54 -8.38
CA GLY A 51 -4.13 6.07 -8.16
C GLY A 51 -3.91 7.35 -8.91
N ASN A 52 -2.74 7.94 -8.68
CA ASN A 52 -2.38 9.20 -9.29
C ASN A 52 -1.28 9.05 -10.33
N CYS A 53 -1.08 7.85 -10.84
CA CYS A 53 -0.05 7.60 -11.84
C CYS A 53 -0.65 6.79 -12.96
N ASN A 54 0.09 6.65 -14.06
CA ASN A 54 -0.44 5.88 -15.17
C ASN A 54 -0.29 4.39 -14.90
N ALA A 55 -0.92 3.58 -15.76
CA ALA A 55 -0.96 2.15 -15.53
C ALA A 55 0.42 1.51 -15.51
N GLY A 56 1.30 1.95 -16.39
CA GLY A 56 2.64 1.39 -16.41
C GLY A 56 3.40 1.66 -15.13
N GLU A 57 3.31 2.89 -14.65
CA GLU A 57 3.96 3.24 -13.39
C GLU A 57 3.38 2.45 -12.23
N ALA A 58 2.05 2.29 -12.23
CA ALA A 58 1.40 1.54 -11.17
C ALA A 58 1.85 0.09 -11.17
N LEU A 59 1.96 -0.51 -12.36
CA LEU A 59 2.37 -1.91 -12.46
C LEU A 59 3.79 -2.11 -11.96
N ILE A 60 4.68 -1.17 -12.28
CA ILE A 60 6.05 -1.25 -11.79
C ILE A 60 6.07 -1.15 -10.27
N MET A 61 5.29 -0.22 -9.72
CA MET A 61 5.23 -0.06 -8.28
C MET A 61 4.69 -1.30 -7.60
N MET A 62 3.66 -1.90 -8.19
CA MET A 62 3.09 -3.13 -7.64
C MET A 62 4.08 -4.28 -7.68
N GLU A 63 4.85 -4.39 -8.75
CA GLU A 63 5.83 -5.46 -8.84
C GLU A 63 6.92 -5.30 -7.79
N ARG A 64 7.38 -4.07 -7.59
CA ARG A 64 8.38 -3.81 -6.56
C ARG A 64 7.83 -4.10 -5.17
N ALA A 65 6.59 -3.70 -4.93
CA ALA A 65 5.97 -3.96 -3.64
C ALA A 65 5.84 -5.45 -3.40
N LYS A 66 5.48 -6.20 -4.43
CA LYS A 66 5.37 -7.63 -4.32
C LYS A 66 6.70 -8.25 -3.88
N LEU A 67 7.79 -7.85 -4.52
CA LEU A 67 9.10 -8.38 -4.18
C LEU A 67 9.49 -8.03 -2.75
N GLU A 68 9.19 -6.81 -2.34
CA GLU A 68 9.52 -6.39 -0.99
C GLU A 68 8.74 -7.16 0.06
N MET A 69 7.46 -7.41 -0.23
CA MET A 69 6.61 -8.11 0.72
C MET A 69 7.03 -9.56 0.91
N ILE A 70 7.47 -10.20 -0.15
CA ILE A 70 7.89 -11.59 -0.03
C ILE A 70 9.35 -11.73 0.38
N GLY A 71 10.03 -10.60 0.55
CA GLY A 71 11.40 -10.63 1.06
C GLY A 71 12.42 -11.09 0.08
N GLY A 72 12.10 -11.06 -1.21
CA GLY A 72 13.01 -11.54 -2.22
C GLY A 72 13.69 -10.45 -3.01
N ALA A 73 13.64 -9.25 -2.53
CA ALA A 73 14.12 -8.13 -3.31
C ALA A 73 15.62 -8.07 -3.45
N GLU A 74 16.31 -8.66 -2.54
CA GLU A 74 17.74 -8.61 -2.69
C GLU A 74 18.28 -9.95 -3.03
#